data_5e1d4d5e360559182f6f0c3f7d587f81
#
_entry.id   5e1d4d5e360559182f6f0c3f7d587f81
#
_cell.length_a   1.000
_cell.length_b   1.000
_cell.length_c   1.000
_cell.angle_alpha   90.00
_cell.angle_beta   90.00
_cell.angle_gamma   90.00
#
_symmetry.space_group_name_H-M   'P 1'
#
loop_
_entity.id
_entity.type
_entity.pdbx_description
1 polymer ?
#
loop_
_entity_poly.entity_id
_entity_poly.type
_entity_poly.pdbx_seq_one_letter_code
_entity_poly.pdbx_strand_id
1 'polypeptide(L)'
;MISKKLTLPLLLASCFSLHAEKHLFDGKTLNGWDGNPAHWSVQDGSIVGENTEKNPTKGNTFLIWKDGTLKDFDLSIDYKIEGGNSGIQYRSFIKSGKHDGWRIGGYQADFESGDRFSGICYGEAFRGILSLRGDKTKLSLDAKGKLP
;
A
#
# COMPACT_ATOMS: atom_id res chain seq x y z
N MET A 1 -24.93 -20.19 -62.35
CA MET A 1 -24.13 -19.14 -61.74
C MET A 1 -24.15 -19.38 -60.23
N ILE A 2 -23.05 -19.91 -59.63
CA ILE A 2 -22.95 -20.21 -58.20
C ILE A 2 -22.10 -19.09 -57.58
N SER A 3 -22.74 -18.22 -56.79
CA SER A 3 -22.06 -17.15 -56.05
C SER A 3 -21.43 -17.72 -54.78
N LYS A 4 -20.09 -17.75 -54.72
CA LYS A 4 -19.34 -18.09 -53.50
C LYS A 4 -19.26 -16.84 -52.60
N LYS A 5 -19.94 -16.86 -51.46
CA LYS A 5 -19.74 -15.86 -50.41
C LYS A 5 -18.44 -16.15 -49.68
N LEU A 6 -17.50 -15.23 -49.79
CA LEU A 6 -16.23 -15.27 -49.07
C LEU A 6 -16.47 -14.66 -47.68
N THR A 7 -16.47 -15.48 -46.63
CA THR A 7 -16.50 -15.03 -45.23
C THR A 7 -15.07 -14.85 -44.73
N LEU A 8 -14.70 -13.59 -44.50
CA LEU A 8 -13.40 -13.23 -43.90
C LEU A 8 -13.51 -13.39 -42.38
N PRO A 9 -12.65 -14.19 -41.71
CA PRO A 9 -12.67 -14.26 -40.25
C PRO A 9 -12.11 -12.96 -39.66
N LEU A 10 -12.90 -12.34 -38.81
CA LEU A 10 -12.46 -11.19 -38.00
C LEU A 10 -11.52 -11.67 -36.90
N LEU A 11 -10.22 -11.45 -37.08
CA LEU A 11 -9.22 -11.73 -36.04
C LEU A 11 -9.36 -10.67 -34.96
N LEU A 12 -9.95 -11.01 -33.80
CA LEU A 12 -9.90 -10.17 -32.61
C LEU A 12 -8.46 -10.23 -32.05
N ALA A 13 -7.67 -9.19 -32.32
CA ALA A 13 -6.40 -8.99 -31.66
C ALA A 13 -6.68 -8.52 -30.21
N SER A 14 -6.56 -9.41 -29.25
CA SER A 14 -6.53 -9.05 -27.83
C SER A 14 -5.22 -8.33 -27.54
N CYS A 15 -5.28 -7.01 -27.39
CA CYS A 15 -4.16 -6.24 -26.84
C CYS A 15 -3.97 -6.61 -25.37
N PHE A 16 -3.05 -7.52 -25.09
CA PHE A 16 -2.50 -7.67 -23.76
C PHE A 16 -1.62 -6.45 -23.49
N SER A 17 -2.07 -5.54 -22.65
CA SER A 17 -1.19 -4.51 -22.08
C SER A 17 -0.16 -5.19 -21.20
N LEU A 18 1.07 -5.33 -21.70
CA LEU A 18 2.23 -5.71 -20.90
C LEU A 18 2.51 -4.53 -19.95
N HIS A 19 1.99 -4.60 -18.73
CA HIS A 19 2.45 -3.71 -17.67
C HIS A 19 3.81 -4.22 -17.22
N ALA A 20 4.83 -3.38 -17.38
CA ALA A 20 6.15 -3.69 -16.86
C ALA A 20 6.10 -3.71 -15.32
N GLU A 21 6.50 -4.83 -14.73
CA GLU A 21 6.65 -4.94 -13.29
C GLU A 21 7.81 -4.06 -12.82
N LYS A 22 7.58 -3.26 -11.79
CA LYS A 22 8.58 -2.41 -11.17
C LYS A 22 8.89 -2.91 -9.77
N HIS A 23 10.09 -3.40 -9.55
CA HIS A 23 10.57 -3.71 -8.22
C HIS A 23 10.85 -2.43 -7.44
N LEU A 24 10.18 -2.25 -6.31
CA LEU A 24 10.36 -1.08 -5.44
C LEU A 24 11.52 -1.25 -4.45
N PHE A 25 12.00 -2.47 -4.27
CA PHE A 25 13.07 -2.83 -3.35
C PHE A 25 14.11 -3.68 -4.09
N ASP A 26 15.38 -3.39 -3.88
CA ASP A 26 16.51 -4.07 -4.55
C ASP A 26 16.99 -5.33 -3.83
N GLY A 27 16.37 -5.68 -2.71
CA GLY A 27 16.76 -6.82 -1.87
C GLY A 27 18.01 -6.58 -1.01
N LYS A 28 18.61 -5.38 -1.02
CA LYS A 28 19.90 -5.11 -0.38
C LYS A 28 19.96 -3.81 0.39
N THR A 29 19.31 -2.76 -0.09
CA THR A 29 19.44 -1.41 0.47
C THR A 29 18.09 -0.72 0.60
N LEU A 30 18.02 0.30 1.44
CA LEU A 30 16.88 1.21 1.50
C LEU A 30 17.06 2.43 0.57
N ASN A 31 17.87 2.32 -0.49
CA ASN A 31 17.99 3.37 -1.49
C ASN A 31 16.60 3.64 -2.12
N GLY A 32 16.23 4.90 -2.24
CA GLY A 32 14.89 5.29 -2.71
C GLY A 32 13.81 5.23 -1.63
N TRP A 33 14.17 4.90 -0.39
CA TRP A 33 13.28 4.88 0.75
C TRP A 33 13.73 5.85 1.83
N ASP A 34 12.79 6.42 2.58
CA ASP A 34 13.02 7.34 3.68
C ASP A 34 12.26 6.86 4.92
N GLY A 35 12.98 6.59 5.99
CA GLY A 35 12.42 6.11 7.25
C GLY A 35 13.43 6.26 8.38
N ASN A 36 12.96 6.24 9.63
CA ASN A 36 13.82 6.34 10.77
C ASN A 36 14.78 5.13 10.86
N PRO A 37 16.09 5.32 10.70
CA PRO A 37 17.06 4.23 10.70
C PRO A 37 17.17 3.48 12.04
N ALA A 38 16.61 4.05 13.10
CA ALA A 38 16.52 3.36 14.39
C ALA A 38 15.47 2.23 14.37
N HIS A 39 14.56 2.23 13.40
CA HIS A 39 13.45 1.27 13.32
C HIS A 39 13.40 0.49 12.01
N TRP A 40 14.07 0.98 10.96
CA TRP A 40 14.02 0.36 9.63
C TRP A 40 15.40 -0.06 9.15
N SER A 41 15.50 -1.30 8.71
CA SER A 41 16.75 -1.90 8.23
C SER A 41 16.49 -2.89 7.08
N VAL A 42 17.56 -3.43 6.51
CA VAL A 42 17.49 -4.58 5.60
C VAL A 42 18.20 -5.74 6.28
N GLN A 43 17.52 -6.89 6.38
CA GLN A 43 18.07 -8.13 6.93
C GLN A 43 17.65 -9.29 6.02
N ASP A 44 18.56 -10.13 5.67
CA ASP A 44 18.34 -11.34 4.85
C ASP A 44 17.50 -11.09 3.57
N GLY A 45 17.79 -10.00 2.88
CA GLY A 45 17.08 -9.62 1.64
C GLY A 45 15.68 -9.06 1.85
N SER A 46 15.30 -8.74 3.07
CA SER A 46 13.98 -8.22 3.42
C SER A 46 14.06 -6.85 4.12
N ILE A 47 13.09 -6.00 3.87
CA ILE A 47 12.87 -4.79 4.67
C ILE A 47 12.34 -5.22 6.04
N VAL A 48 13.00 -4.77 7.11
CA VAL A 48 12.63 -5.09 8.49
C VAL A 48 12.28 -3.81 9.23
N GLY A 49 11.09 -3.76 9.81
CA GLY A 49 10.64 -2.73 10.73
C GLY A 49 10.54 -3.29 12.16
N GLU A 50 11.20 -2.67 13.12
CA GLU A 50 11.26 -3.13 14.51
C GLU A 50 10.80 -2.06 15.48
N ASN A 51 9.93 -2.48 16.41
CA ASN A 51 9.54 -1.71 17.58
C ASN A 51 9.74 -2.59 18.82
N THR A 52 10.76 -2.29 19.62
CA THR A 52 11.15 -3.11 20.75
C THR A 52 11.07 -2.32 22.07
N GLU A 53 11.07 -3.02 23.20
CA GLU A 53 11.13 -2.37 24.52
C GLU A 53 12.37 -1.50 24.70
N LYS A 54 13.50 -1.87 24.08
CA LYS A 54 14.75 -1.11 24.13
C LYS A 54 14.76 0.09 23.20
N ASN A 55 13.95 0.03 22.13
CA ASN A 55 13.85 1.08 21.12
C ASN A 55 12.37 1.28 20.74
N PRO A 56 11.56 1.85 21.64
CA PRO A 56 10.14 2.03 21.39
C PRO A 56 9.88 3.19 20.44
N THR A 57 8.91 3.03 19.54
CA THR A 57 8.39 4.15 18.75
C THR A 57 7.49 5.04 19.63
N LYS A 58 7.54 6.34 19.39
CA LYS A 58 6.60 7.32 20.00
C LYS A 58 5.32 7.49 19.18
N GLY A 59 4.70 6.40 18.77
CA GLY A 59 3.58 6.34 17.83
C GLY A 59 3.97 5.66 16.52
N ASN A 60 3.19 5.84 15.47
CA ASN A 60 3.48 5.21 14.19
C ASN A 60 4.69 5.85 13.50
N THR A 61 5.57 5.03 12.95
CA THR A 61 6.68 5.43 12.08
C THR A 61 6.56 4.67 10.76
N PHE A 62 6.95 5.30 9.67
CA PHE A 62 6.77 4.76 8.33
C PHE A 62 8.08 4.71 7.58
N LEU A 63 8.22 3.71 6.72
CA LEU A 63 9.21 3.68 5.65
C LEU A 63 8.53 4.17 4.37
N ILE A 64 9.01 5.27 3.83
CA ILE A 64 8.37 6.02 2.75
C ILE A 64 9.15 5.82 1.46
N TRP A 65 8.52 5.24 0.44
CA TRP A 65 9.13 5.16 -0.89
C TRP A 65 9.18 6.55 -1.53
N LYS A 66 10.36 6.96 -2.04
CA LYS A 66 10.65 8.31 -2.53
C LYS A 66 10.94 8.38 -4.04
N ASP A 67 11.14 7.25 -4.70
CA ASP A 67 11.55 7.21 -6.11
C ASP A 67 10.39 7.41 -7.09
N GLY A 68 9.38 8.16 -6.71
CA GLY A 68 8.29 8.56 -7.57
C GLY A 68 6.94 8.65 -6.91
N THR A 69 5.91 8.72 -7.73
CA THR A 69 4.51 8.74 -7.33
C THR A 69 3.73 7.70 -8.13
N LEU A 70 2.95 6.90 -7.43
CA LEU A 70 2.06 5.90 -8.04
C LEU A 70 0.64 6.47 -8.10
N LYS A 71 -0.02 6.31 -9.24
CA LYS A 71 -1.41 6.76 -9.44
C LYS A 71 -2.36 5.59 -9.30
N ASP A 72 -2.37 4.71 -10.28
CA ASP A 72 -3.14 3.47 -10.29
C ASP A 72 -2.13 2.33 -10.38
N PHE A 73 -2.22 1.35 -9.49
CA PHE A 73 -1.23 0.30 -9.37
C PHE A 73 -1.83 -0.97 -8.77
N ASP A 74 -1.22 -2.09 -9.12
CA ASP A 74 -1.33 -3.34 -8.40
C ASP A 74 -0.01 -3.56 -7.65
N LEU A 75 -0.09 -3.84 -6.35
CA LEU A 75 1.07 -4.12 -5.50
C LEU A 75 0.99 -5.54 -4.97
N SER A 76 2.03 -6.31 -5.20
CA SER A 76 2.22 -7.63 -4.60
C SER A 76 3.39 -7.58 -3.63
N ILE A 77 3.19 -8.05 -2.42
CA ILE A 77 4.23 -8.17 -1.39
C ILE A 77 4.03 -9.45 -0.60
N ASP A 78 5.13 -10.04 -0.19
CA ASP A 78 5.16 -11.04 0.87
C ASP A 78 5.53 -10.35 2.18
N TYR A 79 4.83 -10.69 3.26
CA TYR A 79 5.12 -10.14 4.57
C TYR A 79 5.10 -11.19 5.67
N LYS A 80 5.90 -10.94 6.70
CA LYS A 80 5.87 -11.66 7.97
C LYS A 80 5.68 -10.64 9.09
N ILE A 81 4.86 -10.96 10.08
CA ILE A 81 4.67 -10.12 11.25
C ILE A 81 4.80 -10.94 12.53
N GLU A 82 5.62 -10.47 13.45
CA GLU A 82 5.88 -11.07 14.76
C GLU A 82 5.44 -10.10 15.86
N GLY A 83 4.16 -10.13 16.18
CA GLY A 83 3.56 -9.24 17.19
C GLY A 83 3.15 -7.87 16.62
N GLY A 84 2.13 -7.29 17.25
CA GLY A 84 1.66 -5.96 16.92
C GLY A 84 0.87 -5.86 15.61
N ASN A 85 0.89 -4.65 15.06
CA ASN A 85 0.16 -4.25 13.86
C ASN A 85 1.07 -3.45 12.93
N SER A 86 0.86 -3.60 11.63
CA SER A 86 1.52 -2.86 10.57
C SER A 86 0.57 -2.70 9.38
N GLY A 87 1.07 -2.23 8.23
CA GLY A 87 0.25 -2.12 7.03
C GLY A 87 0.95 -1.43 5.88
N ILE A 88 0.31 -1.48 4.72
CA ILE A 88 0.75 -0.76 3.53
C ILE A 88 -0.07 0.50 3.37
N GLN A 89 0.61 1.62 3.44
CA GLN A 89 0.01 2.95 3.33
C GLN A 89 0.05 3.43 1.88
N TYR A 90 -1.08 3.93 1.38
CA TYR A 90 -1.19 4.43 0.00
C TYR A 90 -2.01 5.73 -0.06
N ARG A 91 -1.89 6.48 -1.15
CA ARG A 91 -2.43 7.83 -1.33
C ARG A 91 -2.08 8.73 -0.15
N SER A 92 -0.80 8.70 0.19
CA SER A 92 -0.27 9.23 1.44
C SER A 92 0.08 10.71 1.33
N PHE A 93 0.03 11.38 2.48
CA PHE A 93 0.52 12.73 2.64
C PHE A 93 1.40 12.83 3.89
N ILE A 94 2.41 13.69 3.85
CA ILE A 94 3.30 13.92 4.99
C ILE A 94 2.53 14.72 6.04
N LYS A 95 2.50 14.22 7.27
CA LYS A 95 1.96 14.95 8.42
C LYS A 95 3.08 15.72 9.10
N SER A 96 3.23 17.00 8.73
CA SER A 96 4.25 17.87 9.31
C SER A 96 4.12 18.05 10.82
N GLY A 97 5.25 18.22 11.49
CA GLY A 97 5.32 18.62 12.89
C GLY A 97 5.10 17.53 13.94
N LYS A 98 5.12 16.24 13.57
CA LYS A 98 4.99 15.12 14.52
C LYS A 98 5.91 13.95 14.17
N HIS A 99 6.42 13.30 15.24
CA HIS A 99 7.12 12.00 15.17
C HIS A 99 8.28 11.94 14.18
N ASP A 100 9.30 12.73 14.43
CA ASP A 100 10.60 12.66 13.75
C ASP A 100 10.57 12.80 12.21
N GLY A 101 9.46 13.31 11.64
CA GLY A 101 9.34 13.53 10.20
C GLY A 101 8.82 12.34 9.39
N TRP A 102 8.76 11.15 9.97
CA TRP A 102 8.31 9.92 9.29
C TRP A 102 6.87 9.51 9.60
N ARG A 103 6.04 10.44 10.05
CA ARG A 103 4.61 10.19 10.16
C ARG A 103 3.88 10.68 8.94
N ILE A 104 3.10 9.79 8.34
CA ILE A 104 2.24 10.08 7.19
C ILE A 104 0.80 9.80 7.52
N GLY A 105 -0.11 10.44 6.79
CA GLY A 105 -1.52 10.08 6.74
C GLY A 105 -1.87 9.47 5.39
N GLY A 106 -3.00 8.80 5.28
CA GLY A 106 -3.45 8.17 4.06
C GLY A 106 -4.32 6.96 4.33
N TYR A 107 -4.61 6.19 3.29
CA TYR A 107 -5.29 4.91 3.43
C TYR A 107 -4.27 3.82 3.72
N GLN A 108 -4.63 2.87 4.58
CA GLN A 108 -3.77 1.76 4.96
C GLN A 108 -4.52 0.44 4.80
N ALA A 109 -3.88 -0.51 4.13
CA ALA A 109 -4.25 -1.90 4.16
C ALA A 109 -3.53 -2.52 5.35
N ASP A 110 -4.25 -2.80 6.42
CA ASP A 110 -3.69 -3.28 7.68
C ASP A 110 -3.41 -4.77 7.65
N PHE A 111 -2.36 -5.15 8.35
CA PHE A 111 -2.08 -6.52 8.78
C PHE A 111 -1.51 -6.54 10.20
N GLU A 112 -1.83 -7.60 10.94
CA GLU A 112 -1.41 -7.76 12.32
C GLU A 112 -1.14 -9.22 12.67
N SER A 113 -0.50 -9.46 13.80
CA SER A 113 -0.27 -10.80 14.33
C SER A 113 -1.52 -11.43 15.00
N GLY A 114 -2.57 -10.64 15.23
CA GLY A 114 -3.85 -11.09 15.79
C GLY A 114 -4.91 -11.33 14.72
N ASP A 115 -6.17 -11.24 15.11
CA ASP A 115 -7.33 -11.56 14.27
C ASP A 115 -8.25 -10.37 13.98
N ARG A 116 -7.93 -9.18 14.51
CA ARG A 116 -8.82 -8.03 14.50
C ARG A 116 -8.65 -7.13 13.29
N PHE A 117 -7.41 -6.73 12.94
CA PHE A 117 -7.15 -5.65 12.00
C PHE A 117 -6.67 -6.09 10.62
N SER A 118 -6.19 -7.34 10.46
CA SER A 118 -5.79 -7.83 9.14
C SER A 118 -6.93 -7.76 8.14
N GLY A 119 -6.69 -7.06 7.01
CA GLY A 119 -7.65 -6.92 5.91
C GLY A 119 -8.68 -5.80 6.09
N ILE A 120 -8.52 -4.92 7.09
CA ILE A 120 -9.30 -3.68 7.16
C ILE A 120 -8.71 -2.60 6.25
N CYS A 121 -9.53 -1.64 5.86
CA CYS A 121 -9.08 -0.37 5.30
C CYS A 121 -9.12 0.69 6.40
N TYR A 122 -7.95 1.25 6.72
CA TYR A 122 -7.82 2.24 7.77
C TYR A 122 -7.42 3.61 7.19
N GLY A 123 -7.93 4.67 7.77
CA GLY A 123 -7.58 6.05 7.43
C GLY A 123 -6.61 6.63 8.44
N GLU A 124 -5.30 6.38 8.26
CA GLU A 124 -4.24 6.86 9.15
C GLU A 124 -4.23 8.39 9.22
N ALA A 125 -4.27 8.90 10.43
CA ALA A 125 -4.21 10.32 10.78
C ALA A 125 -5.40 11.18 10.29
N PHE A 126 -6.52 10.58 9.84
CA PHE A 126 -7.70 11.37 9.42
C PHE A 126 -9.08 10.73 9.63
N ARG A 127 -9.30 9.43 9.39
CA ARG A 127 -10.66 8.86 9.39
C ARG A 127 -10.88 7.62 10.27
N GLY A 128 -9.82 6.94 10.70
CA GLY A 128 -9.95 5.67 11.41
C GLY A 128 -10.40 4.50 10.53
N ILE A 129 -11.11 3.54 11.09
CA ILE A 129 -11.57 2.35 10.35
C ILE A 129 -12.64 2.75 9.33
N LEU A 130 -12.37 2.48 8.05
CA LEU A 130 -13.26 2.78 6.92
C LEU A 130 -14.03 1.54 6.46
N SER A 131 -13.42 0.36 6.55
CA SER A 131 -14.03 -0.90 6.15
C SER A 131 -13.44 -2.04 6.97
N LEU A 132 -14.26 -2.95 7.43
CA LEU A 132 -13.83 -4.15 8.10
C LEU A 132 -13.42 -5.23 7.07
N ARG A 133 -12.71 -6.25 7.53
CA ARG A 133 -12.32 -7.39 6.69
C ARG A 133 -13.55 -8.08 6.09
N GLY A 134 -13.52 -8.24 4.77
CA GLY A 134 -14.59 -8.87 4.01
C GLY A 134 -15.76 -7.94 3.65
N ASP A 135 -15.81 -6.74 4.19
CA ASP A 135 -16.87 -5.78 3.87
C ASP A 135 -16.66 -5.11 2.51
N LYS A 136 -17.77 -4.75 1.89
CA LYS A 136 -17.82 -3.82 0.75
C LYS A 136 -18.41 -2.51 1.22
N THR A 137 -17.57 -1.50 1.40
CA THR A 137 -17.97 -0.19 1.90
C THR A 137 -18.03 0.83 0.77
N LYS A 138 -19.15 1.54 0.66
CA LYS A 138 -19.30 2.69 -0.22
C LYS A 138 -19.29 3.96 0.62
N LEU A 139 -18.33 4.83 0.40
CA LEU A 139 -18.32 6.14 1.02
C LEU A 139 -19.21 7.09 0.21
N SER A 140 -20.14 7.75 0.90
CA SER A 140 -21.00 8.79 0.31
C SER A 140 -20.59 10.15 0.85
N LEU A 141 -20.70 11.16 0.02
CA LEU A 141 -20.53 12.54 0.46
C LEU A 141 -21.71 12.92 1.36
N ASP A 142 -21.43 13.71 2.39
CA ASP A 142 -22.48 14.35 3.20
C ASP A 142 -23.23 15.45 2.40
N ALA A 143 -24.22 16.08 3.01
CA ALA A 143 -24.98 17.16 2.39
C ALA A 143 -24.13 18.39 2.00
N LYS A 144 -22.90 18.49 2.51
CA LYS A 144 -21.92 19.55 2.19
C LYS A 144 -20.86 19.09 1.18
N GLY A 145 -21.04 17.92 0.60
CA GLY A 145 -20.06 17.35 -0.37
C GLY A 145 -18.78 16.83 0.27
N LYS A 146 -18.77 16.59 1.59
CA LYS A 146 -17.61 16.09 2.32
C LYS A 146 -17.75 14.60 2.59
N LEU A 147 -16.65 13.87 2.49
CA LEU A 147 -16.58 12.49 2.95
C LEU A 147 -16.60 12.42 4.48
N PRO A 148 -17.28 11.44 5.08
CA PRO A 148 -17.31 11.25 6.52
C PRO A 148 -15.91 10.98 7.10
#